data_b4773fd9cb3d273d228c05c38a679793
#
_entry.id   b4773fd9cb3d273d228c05c38a679793
#
_cell.length_a   1.000
_cell.length_b   1.000
_cell.length_c   1.000
_cell.angle_alpha   90.00
_cell.angle_beta   90.00
_cell.angle_gamma   90.00
#
_symmetry.space_group_name_H-M   'P 1'
#
loop_
_entity.id
_entity.type
_entity.pdbx_description
1 polymer ?
#
loop_
_entity_poly.entity_id
_entity_poly.type
_entity_poly.pdbx_seq_one_letter_code
_entity_poly.pdbx_strand_id
1 'polypeptide(L)'
;MLKENNMAIWFNKNLTLSDFSHWNKNTLGEHLGIEFIEIGENYLIAKMPVDHRTHQPYGLLHGGASVALAETIGSVAAALVIDHDKFISLGIEINANHV
;
A
#
# COMPACT_ATOMS: atom_id res chain seq x y z
N MET A 1 -21.29 1.47 -20.26
CA MET A 1 -21.21 2.40 -19.12
C MET A 1 -20.93 1.60 -17.84
N LEU A 2 -19.91 1.98 -17.11
CA LEU A 2 -19.58 1.32 -15.85
C LEU A 2 -20.53 1.81 -14.75
N LYS A 3 -21.03 0.88 -13.97
CA LYS A 3 -21.82 1.22 -12.78
C LYS A 3 -20.88 1.62 -11.65
N GLU A 4 -21.22 2.65 -10.90
CA GLU A 4 -20.55 2.98 -9.68
C GLU A 4 -20.70 1.86 -8.66
N ASN A 5 -19.60 1.46 -8.00
CA ASN A 5 -19.62 0.46 -6.96
C ASN A 5 -19.93 1.10 -5.61
N ASN A 6 -21.23 1.19 -5.28
CA ASN A 6 -21.70 1.84 -4.04
C ASN A 6 -21.30 1.06 -2.77
N MET A 7 -20.86 -0.19 -2.89
CA MET A 7 -20.42 -1.02 -1.76
C MET A 7 -18.96 -0.79 -1.41
N ALA A 8 -18.20 -0.13 -2.30
CA ALA A 8 -16.79 0.13 -2.06
C ALA A 8 -16.58 1.16 -0.94
N ILE A 9 -15.55 0.94 -0.12
CA ILE A 9 -15.19 1.86 0.97
C ILE A 9 -14.39 3.07 0.47
N TRP A 10 -13.88 3.01 -0.77
CA TRP A 10 -13.03 4.04 -1.34
C TRP A 10 -13.82 5.31 -1.62
N PHE A 11 -13.17 6.46 -1.46
CA PHE A 11 -13.81 7.74 -1.77
C PHE A 11 -14.23 7.79 -3.25
N ASN A 12 -13.34 7.38 -4.16
CA ASN A 12 -13.69 7.18 -5.56
C ASN A 12 -14.34 5.79 -5.71
N LYS A 13 -15.64 5.73 -5.94
CA LYS A 13 -16.40 4.47 -6.05
C LYS A 13 -16.04 3.64 -7.29
N ASN A 14 -15.35 4.24 -8.26
CA ASN A 14 -14.89 3.56 -9.48
C ASN A 14 -13.36 3.40 -9.50
N LEU A 15 -12.74 3.33 -8.33
CA LEU A 15 -11.30 3.26 -8.17
C LEU A 15 -10.71 2.02 -8.84
N THR A 16 -9.61 2.22 -9.57
CA THR A 16 -8.83 1.14 -10.18
C THR A 16 -7.36 1.26 -9.76
N LEU A 17 -6.60 0.20 -9.94
CA LEU A 17 -5.17 0.20 -9.62
C LEU A 17 -4.41 1.31 -10.35
N SER A 18 -4.77 1.59 -11.60
CA SER A 18 -4.09 2.62 -12.39
C SER A 18 -4.28 4.03 -11.84
N ASP A 19 -5.31 4.27 -11.04
CA ASP A 19 -5.57 5.58 -10.46
C ASP A 19 -4.51 5.99 -9.44
N PHE A 20 -3.83 5.03 -8.81
CA PHE A 20 -2.85 5.33 -7.77
C PHE A 20 -1.51 4.58 -7.91
N SER A 21 -1.34 3.73 -8.92
CA SER A 21 -0.10 2.97 -9.10
C SER A 21 1.12 3.89 -9.25
N HIS A 22 0.94 5.08 -9.81
CA HIS A 22 2.01 6.07 -9.98
C HIS A 22 2.48 6.70 -8.67
N TRP A 23 1.70 6.57 -7.59
CA TRP A 23 2.10 7.11 -6.29
C TRP A 23 3.37 6.45 -5.75
N ASN A 24 3.67 5.24 -6.22
CA ASN A 24 4.85 4.50 -5.77
C ASN A 24 6.17 4.98 -6.40
N LYS A 25 6.09 5.81 -7.44
CA LYS A 25 7.27 6.29 -8.16
C LYS A 25 8.13 7.18 -7.27
N ASN A 26 9.43 6.91 -7.26
CA ASN A 26 10.42 7.67 -6.47
C ASN A 26 10.16 7.60 -4.96
N THR A 27 9.68 6.45 -4.47
CA THR A 27 9.41 6.22 -3.05
C THR A 27 10.20 5.03 -2.52
N LEU A 28 10.22 4.87 -1.20
CA LEU A 28 10.78 3.68 -0.57
C LEU A 28 10.10 2.41 -1.09
N GLY A 29 8.78 2.46 -1.29
CA GLY A 29 8.03 1.33 -1.81
C GLY A 29 8.56 0.86 -3.17
N GLU A 30 8.89 1.78 -4.05
CA GLU A 30 9.49 1.45 -5.34
C GLU A 30 10.85 0.78 -5.16
N HIS A 31 11.70 1.32 -4.28
CA HIS A 31 13.02 0.74 -3.99
C HIS A 31 12.92 -0.69 -3.47
N LEU A 32 11.94 -0.98 -2.65
CA LEU A 32 11.74 -2.30 -2.08
C LEU A 32 11.02 -3.27 -3.04
N GLY A 33 10.55 -2.78 -4.18
CA GLY A 33 9.83 -3.58 -5.15
C GLY A 33 8.39 -3.85 -4.75
N ILE A 34 7.78 -3.03 -3.91
CA ILE A 34 6.38 -3.15 -3.52
C ILE A 34 5.49 -2.87 -4.74
N GLU A 35 4.53 -3.75 -4.98
CA GLU A 35 3.62 -3.65 -6.11
C GLU A 35 2.19 -3.93 -5.65
N PHE A 36 1.27 -3.02 -5.98
CA PHE A 36 -0.14 -3.24 -5.73
C PHE A 36 -0.70 -4.10 -6.86
N ILE A 37 -1.35 -5.20 -6.52
CA ILE A 37 -1.76 -6.22 -7.49
C ILE A 37 -3.27 -6.41 -7.60
N GLU A 38 -4.02 -6.02 -6.60
CA GLU A 38 -5.47 -6.18 -6.62
C GLU A 38 -6.15 -5.16 -5.71
N ILE A 39 -7.31 -4.70 -6.14
CA ILE A 39 -8.19 -3.85 -5.33
C ILE A 39 -9.59 -4.41 -5.38
N GLY A 40 -10.24 -4.53 -4.21
CA GLY A 40 -11.63 -4.94 -4.09
C GLY A 40 -12.46 -3.84 -3.46
N GLU A 41 -13.71 -4.16 -3.11
CA GLU A 41 -14.62 -3.19 -2.50
C GLU A 41 -14.10 -2.69 -1.14
N ASN A 42 -13.43 -3.54 -0.39
CA ASN A 42 -12.99 -3.27 0.98
C ASN A 42 -11.61 -3.85 1.29
N TYR A 43 -10.80 -4.12 0.28
CA TYR A 43 -9.45 -4.62 0.48
C TYR A 43 -8.50 -4.16 -0.61
N LEU A 44 -7.22 -4.20 -0.30
CA LEU A 44 -6.13 -3.88 -1.20
C LEU A 44 -5.02 -4.90 -0.97
N ILE A 45 -4.48 -5.46 -2.04
CA ILE A 45 -3.40 -6.44 -1.97
C ILE A 45 -2.16 -5.87 -2.65
N ALA A 46 -1.03 -5.99 -1.95
CA ALA A 46 0.27 -5.68 -2.50
C ALA A 46 1.24 -6.82 -2.20
N LYS A 47 2.30 -6.90 -2.97
CA LYS A 47 3.38 -7.87 -2.78
C LYS A 47 4.72 -7.17 -2.74
N MET A 48 5.70 -7.84 -2.16
CA MET A 48 7.06 -7.35 -2.09
C MET A 48 8.00 -8.56 -2.29
N PRO A 49 9.04 -8.45 -3.13
CA PRO A 49 9.97 -9.55 -3.31
C PRO A 49 10.81 -9.77 -2.06
N VAL A 50 11.21 -11.01 -1.85
CA VAL A 50 12.23 -11.35 -0.84
C VAL A 50 13.52 -11.60 -1.60
N ASP A 51 14.33 -10.56 -1.73
CA ASP A 51 15.61 -10.60 -2.46
C ASP A 51 16.62 -9.63 -1.81
N HIS A 52 17.70 -9.31 -2.54
CA HIS A 52 18.75 -8.43 -2.02
C HIS A 52 18.23 -7.08 -1.51
N ARG A 53 17.08 -6.60 -2.01
CA ARG A 53 16.50 -5.32 -1.59
C ARG A 53 15.85 -5.39 -0.22
N THR A 54 15.49 -6.59 0.22
CA THR A 54 14.67 -6.79 1.42
C THR A 54 15.26 -7.80 2.40
N HIS A 55 16.49 -8.28 2.15
CA HIS A 55 17.19 -9.20 3.03
C HIS A 55 17.87 -8.49 4.21
N GLN A 56 17.93 -9.18 5.34
CA GLN A 56 18.84 -8.85 6.43
C GLN A 56 20.15 -9.66 6.26
N PRO A 57 21.19 -9.46 7.11
CA PRO A 57 22.51 -10.06 6.88
C PRO A 57 22.55 -11.58 6.77
N TYR A 58 21.60 -12.32 7.31
CA TYR A 58 21.53 -13.77 7.17
C TYR A 58 20.87 -14.23 5.87
N GLY A 59 20.49 -13.31 4.98
CA GLY A 59 19.79 -13.64 3.74
C GLY A 59 18.31 -13.94 3.91
N LEU A 60 17.74 -13.59 5.05
CA LEU A 60 16.31 -13.73 5.34
C LEU A 60 15.63 -12.38 5.17
N LEU A 61 14.30 -12.39 5.08
CA LEU A 61 13.53 -11.18 4.98
C LEU A 61 13.80 -10.28 6.20
N HIS A 62 14.17 -9.02 5.92
CA HIS A 62 14.35 -8.01 6.95
C HIS A 62 13.00 -7.66 7.58
N GLY A 63 12.93 -7.71 8.92
CA GLY A 63 11.70 -7.39 9.64
C GLY A 63 11.18 -5.99 9.33
N GLY A 64 12.10 -5.01 9.20
CA GLY A 64 11.75 -3.65 8.80
C GLY A 64 11.13 -3.55 7.41
N ALA A 65 11.54 -4.43 6.48
CA ALA A 65 10.94 -4.48 5.15
C ALA A 65 9.47 -4.95 5.23
N SER A 66 9.17 -5.94 6.08
CA SER A 66 7.79 -6.37 6.32
C SER A 66 6.94 -5.24 6.88
N VAL A 67 7.48 -4.48 7.83
CA VAL A 67 6.80 -3.32 8.42
C VAL A 67 6.60 -2.22 7.38
N ALA A 68 7.60 -1.98 6.52
CA ALA A 68 7.48 -1.01 5.43
C ALA A 68 6.37 -1.39 4.46
N LEU A 69 6.23 -2.69 4.14
CA LEU A 69 5.13 -3.17 3.31
C LEU A 69 3.77 -2.90 3.96
N ALA A 70 3.62 -3.26 5.23
CA ALA A 70 2.37 -3.06 5.97
C ALA A 70 2.02 -1.57 6.07
N GLU A 71 3.00 -0.73 6.39
CA GLU A 71 2.83 0.72 6.48
C GLU A 71 2.44 1.32 5.14
N THR A 72 3.09 0.90 4.06
CA THR A 72 2.80 1.40 2.71
C THR A 72 1.37 1.05 2.29
N ILE A 73 0.95 -0.20 2.49
CA ILE A 73 -0.40 -0.63 2.15
C ILE A 73 -1.42 0.12 3.00
N GLY A 74 -1.19 0.21 4.30
CA GLY A 74 -2.09 0.89 5.23
C GLY A 74 -2.25 2.37 4.91
N SER A 75 -1.15 3.05 4.63
CA SER A 75 -1.16 4.47 4.31
C SER A 75 -1.85 4.75 2.97
N VAL A 76 -1.59 3.95 1.96
CA VAL A 76 -2.25 4.09 0.66
C VAL A 76 -3.75 3.82 0.79
N ALA A 77 -4.13 2.74 1.47
CA ALA A 77 -5.55 2.42 1.69
C ALA A 77 -6.27 3.55 2.43
N ALA A 78 -5.67 4.08 3.49
CA ALA A 78 -6.24 5.20 4.23
C ALA A 78 -6.42 6.44 3.35
N ALA A 79 -5.42 6.76 2.52
CA ALA A 79 -5.50 7.87 1.58
C ALA A 79 -6.62 7.69 0.54
N LEU A 80 -6.87 6.45 0.12
CA LEU A 80 -7.91 6.16 -0.86
C LEU A 80 -9.33 6.27 -0.30
N VAL A 81 -9.49 6.24 1.03
CA VAL A 81 -10.80 6.36 1.70
C VAL A 81 -11.21 7.82 1.87
N ILE A 82 -10.27 8.73 1.98
CA ILE A 82 -10.53 10.14 2.32
C ILE A 82 -10.65 11.03 1.08
N ASP A 83 -11.26 12.20 1.29
CA ASP A 83 -11.31 13.27 0.29
C ASP A 83 -10.01 14.08 0.35
N HIS A 84 -9.17 13.95 -0.66
CA HIS A 84 -7.87 14.62 -0.74
C HIS A 84 -7.96 16.16 -0.78
N ASP A 85 -9.10 16.70 -1.21
CA ASP A 85 -9.30 18.16 -1.23
C ASP A 85 -9.48 18.72 0.18
N LYS A 86 -9.79 17.86 1.16
CA LYS A 86 -10.07 18.27 2.53
C LYS A 86 -9.07 17.72 3.55
N PHE A 87 -8.48 16.54 3.28
CA PHE A 87 -7.67 15.81 4.26
C PHE A 87 -6.43 15.22 3.63
N ILE A 88 -5.40 15.01 4.46
CA ILE A 88 -4.27 14.14 4.15
C ILE A 88 -4.15 13.09 5.23
N SER A 89 -3.58 11.94 4.88
CA SER A 89 -3.33 10.85 5.81
C SER A 89 -1.83 10.68 5.99
N LEU A 90 -1.38 10.64 7.24
CA LEU A 90 0.02 10.45 7.59
C LEU A 90 0.16 9.34 8.61
N GLY A 91 1.14 8.45 8.39
CA GLY A 91 1.51 7.46 9.40
C GLY A 91 2.38 8.12 10.46
N ILE A 92 2.00 7.95 11.72
CA ILE A 92 2.72 8.54 12.86
C ILE A 92 3.52 7.48 13.60
N GLU A 93 2.94 6.31 13.78
CA GLU A 93 3.56 5.23 14.56
C GLU A 93 3.18 3.87 14.00
N ILE A 94 4.13 2.95 14.04
CA ILE A 94 3.88 1.56 13.74
C ILE A 94 4.70 0.68 14.68
N ASN A 95 4.08 -0.35 15.24
CA ASN A 95 4.69 -1.33 16.12
C ASN A 95 4.50 -2.72 15.54
N ALA A 96 5.55 -3.52 15.55
CA ALA A 96 5.50 -4.88 15.04
C ALA A 96 6.43 -5.79 15.82
N ASN A 97 5.99 -7.03 16.05
CA ASN A 97 6.80 -8.09 16.65
C ASN A 97 6.90 -9.23 15.64
N HIS A 98 8.12 -9.67 15.39
CA HIS A 98 8.41 -10.78 14.50
C HIS A 98 8.84 -11.99 15.34
N VAL A 99 8.21 -13.10 15.12
CA VAL A 99 8.51 -14.36 15.80
C VAL A 99 8.97 -15.43 14.83
#